data_53babc2808fdb6a5ee0936b93c3b65aa
#
_entry.id   53babc2808fdb6a5ee0936b93c3b65aa
#
_cell.length_a   1.000
_cell.length_b   1.000
_cell.length_c   1.000
_cell.angle_alpha   90.00
_cell.angle_beta   90.00
_cell.angle_gamma   90.00
#
_symmetry.space_group_name_H-M   'P 1'
#
loop_
_entity.id
_entity.type
_entity.pdbx_description
1 polymer ?
#
loop_
_entity_poly.entity_id
_entity_poly.type
_entity_poly.pdbx_seq_one_letter_code
_entity_poly.pdbx_strand_id
1 'polypeptide(L)'
;KISLFEVLSYDEFEKIKSMKKNLNYEIIKEFNFDKFKQIENGVKKIDEMLKQTPENNAIDRFKQDNDLENLARLAFDIKNKSEMYKDKCPLCGQNILGVKLWEKLEKHFNEEYKQFIERLGKAKIFFEISITELGNYTKWLNEYFIKTKLLIDDDIDKKRQEYLLFIEESVKEINNIINHIELKKQNPNKNDIDIDCDLNLFQRILNDDIQNLIKQHNRKQQTYLKDIDENIEKIKKHFIAKEKDNVALYNGLIN
;
A
#
# COMPACT_ATOMS: atom_id res chain seq x y z
N LYS A 1 4.89 44.27 -39.84
CA LYS A 1 5.00 43.76 -38.45
C LYS A 1 6.09 42.69 -38.26
N ILE A 2 6.89 42.33 -39.27
CA ILE A 2 8.00 41.38 -39.20
C ILE A 2 9.28 42.02 -38.61
N SER A 3 9.32 43.36 -38.49
CA SER A 3 10.47 44.15 -38.01
C SER A 3 10.80 43.99 -36.51
N LEU A 4 10.04 43.19 -35.78
CA LEU A 4 10.16 43.02 -34.33
C LEU A 4 10.84 41.69 -33.89
N PHE A 5 11.32 40.89 -34.84
CA PHE A 5 11.97 39.65 -34.50
C PHE A 5 13.50 39.81 -34.49
N GLU A 6 14.10 39.49 -33.35
CA GLU A 6 15.56 39.54 -33.18
C GLU A 6 16.17 38.20 -33.57
N VAL A 7 17.34 38.25 -34.17
CA VAL A 7 18.16 37.06 -34.45
C VAL A 7 18.88 36.69 -33.17
N LEU A 8 18.64 35.46 -32.67
CA LEU A 8 19.34 34.93 -31.50
C LEU A 8 20.84 34.87 -31.73
N SER A 9 21.64 35.12 -30.70
CA SER A 9 23.05 34.83 -30.72
C SER A 9 23.31 33.33 -30.90
N TYR A 10 24.49 32.96 -31.38
CA TYR A 10 24.86 31.54 -31.54
C TYR A 10 24.74 30.80 -30.20
N ASP A 11 25.21 31.38 -29.11
CA ASP A 11 25.19 30.76 -27.77
C ASP A 11 23.76 30.55 -27.25
N GLU A 12 22.88 31.53 -27.47
CA GLU A 12 21.46 31.40 -27.09
C GLU A 12 20.77 30.32 -27.92
N PHE A 13 21.04 30.27 -29.22
CA PHE A 13 20.46 29.25 -30.10
C PHE A 13 20.89 27.82 -29.71
N GLU A 14 22.19 27.59 -29.48
CA GLU A 14 22.70 26.29 -29.08
C GLU A 14 22.21 25.89 -27.65
N LYS A 15 22.09 26.86 -26.74
CA LYS A 15 21.49 26.63 -25.42
C LYS A 15 20.05 26.16 -25.53
N ILE A 16 19.23 26.84 -26.31
CA ILE A 16 17.82 26.46 -26.52
C ILE A 16 17.74 25.09 -27.22
N LYS A 17 18.57 24.84 -28.21
CA LYS A 17 18.64 23.56 -28.93
C LYS A 17 19.05 22.40 -28.02
N SER A 18 19.96 22.64 -27.08
CA SER A 18 20.38 21.65 -26.10
C SER A 18 19.28 21.31 -25.10
N MET A 19 18.42 22.28 -24.74
CA MET A 19 17.28 22.07 -23.84
C MET A 19 16.26 21.06 -24.43
N LYS A 20 16.09 21.00 -25.74
CA LYS A 20 15.13 20.13 -26.41
C LYS A 20 15.51 18.63 -26.39
N LYS A 21 16.76 18.29 -26.10
CA LYS A 21 17.30 16.95 -26.35
C LYS A 21 17.01 15.92 -25.27
N ASN A 22 16.58 16.26 -24.06
CA ASN A 22 16.83 15.37 -22.94
C ASN A 22 15.66 14.91 -22.10
N LEU A 23 14.43 15.42 -22.20
CA LEU A 23 13.54 15.12 -21.07
C LEU A 23 12.05 14.96 -21.51
N ASN A 24 11.64 13.72 -21.63
CA ASN A 24 10.23 13.35 -21.47
C ASN A 24 9.90 13.43 -19.96
N TYR A 25 9.68 14.63 -19.45
CA TYR A 25 9.17 14.78 -18.09
C TYR A 25 7.67 14.47 -18.09
N GLU A 26 7.31 13.37 -17.47
CA GLU A 26 5.91 13.04 -17.26
C GLU A 26 5.40 13.63 -15.94
N ILE A 27 4.15 14.10 -15.94
CA ILE A 27 3.47 14.45 -14.71
C ILE A 27 3.36 13.21 -13.84
N ILE A 28 3.79 13.33 -12.59
CA ILE A 28 3.66 12.26 -11.62
C ILE A 28 2.25 12.30 -11.06
N LYS A 29 1.52 11.19 -11.23
CA LYS A 29 0.20 11.01 -10.62
C LYS A 29 0.34 10.82 -9.12
N GLU A 30 -0.53 11.46 -8.37
CA GLU A 30 -0.61 11.28 -6.92
C GLU A 30 -0.94 9.82 -6.60
N PHE A 31 -0.32 9.30 -5.55
CA PHE A 31 -0.67 7.98 -5.02
C PHE A 31 -1.86 8.11 -4.07
N ASN A 32 -2.76 7.13 -4.10
CA ASN A 32 -3.87 7.10 -3.17
C ASN A 32 -3.44 6.48 -1.83
N PHE A 33 -3.28 7.32 -0.82
CA PHE A 33 -2.86 6.93 0.54
C PHE A 33 -4.02 6.48 1.45
N ASP A 34 -5.27 6.52 0.99
CA ASP A 34 -6.43 6.22 1.86
C ASP A 34 -6.39 4.81 2.44
N LYS A 35 -5.81 3.85 1.70
CA LYS A 35 -5.63 2.48 2.19
C LYS A 35 -4.68 2.39 3.39
N PHE A 36 -3.64 3.20 3.42
CA PHE A 36 -2.69 3.20 4.55
C PHE A 36 -3.28 3.75 5.83
N LYS A 37 -4.19 4.75 5.74
CA LYS A 37 -4.98 5.22 6.89
C LYS A 37 -5.85 4.11 7.48
N GLN A 38 -6.35 3.21 6.63
CA GLN A 38 -7.13 2.05 7.06
C GLN A 38 -6.29 1.03 7.82
N ILE A 39 -4.99 0.88 7.50
CA ILE A 39 -4.08 -0.04 8.20
C ILE A 39 -3.93 0.37 9.66
N GLU A 40 -3.65 1.65 9.96
CA GLU A 40 -3.54 2.13 11.34
C GLU A 40 -4.80 1.84 12.15
N ASN A 41 -5.97 2.12 11.58
CA ASN A 41 -7.25 1.81 12.22
C ASN A 41 -7.47 0.29 12.38
N GLY A 42 -7.00 -0.50 11.40
CA GLY A 42 -7.04 -1.96 11.44
C GLY A 42 -6.20 -2.51 12.58
N VAL A 43 -5.00 -1.98 12.80
CA VAL A 43 -4.10 -2.39 13.89
C VAL A 43 -4.74 -2.11 15.25
N LYS A 44 -5.32 -0.93 15.46
CA LYS A 44 -6.02 -0.61 16.72
C LYS A 44 -7.17 -1.58 17.00
N LYS A 45 -7.99 -1.88 15.98
CA LYS A 45 -9.13 -2.80 16.11
C LYS A 45 -8.69 -4.24 16.38
N ILE A 46 -7.61 -4.70 15.74
CA ILE A 46 -7.14 -6.05 15.97
C ILE A 46 -6.49 -6.21 17.34
N ASP A 47 -5.77 -5.22 17.84
CA ASP A 47 -5.23 -5.21 19.20
C ASP A 47 -6.35 -5.38 20.24
N GLU A 48 -7.43 -4.61 20.10
CA GLU A 48 -8.62 -4.77 20.95
C GLU A 48 -9.25 -6.17 20.83
N MET A 49 -9.31 -6.72 19.60
CA MET A 49 -9.90 -8.04 19.36
C MET A 49 -9.04 -9.18 19.93
N LEU A 50 -7.73 -9.08 19.88
CA LEU A 50 -6.83 -10.10 20.44
C LEU A 50 -6.92 -10.20 21.97
N LYS A 51 -7.29 -9.11 22.65
CA LYS A 51 -7.55 -9.04 24.10
C LYS A 51 -8.92 -9.58 24.49
N GLN A 52 -9.83 -9.75 23.51
CA GLN A 52 -11.16 -10.30 23.77
C GLN A 52 -11.12 -11.84 23.79
N THR A 53 -12.05 -12.42 24.53
CA THR A 53 -12.37 -13.85 24.49
C THR A 53 -13.81 -14.01 24.00
N PRO A 54 -14.12 -15.03 23.19
CA PRO A 54 -15.51 -15.28 22.81
C PRO A 54 -16.33 -15.62 24.04
N GLU A 55 -17.54 -15.05 24.14
CA GLU A 55 -18.50 -15.45 25.16
C GLU A 55 -19.00 -16.86 24.84
N ASN A 56 -18.40 -17.86 25.46
CA ASN A 56 -18.81 -19.23 25.37
C ASN A 56 -19.02 -19.80 26.79
N ASN A 57 -19.88 -20.78 26.91
CA ASN A 57 -19.97 -21.62 28.11
C ASN A 57 -18.77 -22.59 28.12
N ALA A 58 -17.57 -22.01 28.32
CA ALA A 58 -16.32 -22.69 28.16
C ALA A 58 -16.24 -23.94 29.03
N ILE A 59 -15.87 -25.05 28.42
CA ILE A 59 -15.43 -26.23 29.16
C ILE A 59 -14.06 -25.91 29.73
N ASP A 60 -13.94 -25.75 31.05
CA ASP A 60 -12.72 -25.27 31.71
C ASP A 60 -11.44 -26.02 31.34
N ARG A 61 -11.56 -27.31 31.00
CA ARG A 61 -10.43 -28.10 30.50
C ARG A 61 -9.83 -27.58 29.21
N PHE A 62 -10.64 -26.96 28.33
CA PHE A 62 -10.17 -26.44 27.06
C PHE A 62 -9.40 -25.13 27.24
N LYS A 63 -9.66 -24.39 28.32
CA LYS A 63 -8.87 -23.18 28.64
C LYS A 63 -7.44 -23.50 29.01
N GLN A 64 -7.18 -24.72 29.49
CA GLN A 64 -5.88 -25.18 29.96
C GLN A 64 -5.15 -26.05 28.92
N ASP A 65 -5.88 -26.64 27.99
CA ASP A 65 -5.37 -27.61 27.02
C ASP A 65 -5.96 -27.34 25.64
N ASN A 66 -5.17 -26.65 24.84
CA ASN A 66 -5.50 -26.23 23.48
C ASN A 66 -5.59 -27.40 22.50
N ASP A 67 -4.75 -28.42 22.66
CA ASP A 67 -4.77 -29.59 21.81
C ASP A 67 -6.07 -30.34 22.02
N LEU A 68 -6.54 -30.39 23.26
CA LEU A 68 -7.83 -30.97 23.61
C LEU A 68 -9.01 -30.17 23.02
N GLU A 69 -8.95 -28.83 23.03
CA GLU A 69 -9.96 -27.99 22.38
C GLU A 69 -10.00 -28.22 20.87
N ASN A 70 -8.84 -28.26 20.21
CA ASN A 70 -8.73 -28.53 18.79
C ASN A 70 -9.26 -29.91 18.40
N LEU A 71 -8.94 -30.94 19.21
CA LEU A 71 -9.46 -32.28 19.03
C LEU A 71 -10.99 -32.33 19.20
N ALA A 72 -11.52 -31.66 20.20
CA ALA A 72 -12.96 -31.57 20.45
C ALA A 72 -13.68 -30.83 19.29
N ARG A 73 -13.10 -29.78 18.77
CA ARG A 73 -13.64 -29.05 17.60
C ARG A 73 -13.68 -29.94 16.37
N LEU A 74 -12.58 -30.62 16.07
CA LEU A 74 -12.52 -31.56 14.95
C LEU A 74 -13.58 -32.66 15.09
N ALA A 75 -13.73 -33.24 16.27
CA ALA A 75 -14.73 -34.26 16.55
C ALA A 75 -16.17 -33.72 16.37
N PHE A 76 -16.42 -32.48 16.81
CA PHE A 76 -17.72 -31.81 16.64
C PHE A 76 -18.03 -31.50 15.17
N ASP A 77 -17.04 -31.09 14.40
CA ASP A 77 -17.18 -30.83 12.95
C ASP A 77 -17.47 -32.13 12.19
N ILE A 78 -16.81 -33.25 12.56
CA ILE A 78 -17.08 -34.57 11.96
C ILE A 78 -18.52 -35.00 12.26
N LYS A 79 -18.97 -34.86 13.51
CA LYS A 79 -20.36 -35.15 13.91
C LYS A 79 -21.36 -34.32 13.10
N ASN A 80 -21.11 -33.03 12.87
CA ASN A 80 -22.03 -32.18 12.13
C ASN A 80 -22.09 -32.49 10.62
N LYS A 81 -21.08 -33.16 10.07
CA LYS A 81 -21.01 -33.60 8.68
C LYS A 81 -21.62 -35.00 8.43
N SER A 82 -21.87 -35.79 9.49
CA SER A 82 -22.31 -37.19 9.32
C SER A 82 -23.26 -37.61 10.43
N GLU A 83 -24.46 -38.03 10.06
CA GLU A 83 -25.46 -38.62 10.97
C GLU A 83 -24.96 -39.87 11.70
N MET A 84 -23.96 -40.54 11.15
CA MET A 84 -23.37 -41.77 11.75
C MET A 84 -22.80 -41.51 13.15
N TYR A 85 -22.37 -40.28 13.43
CA TYR A 85 -21.76 -39.90 14.71
C TYR A 85 -22.72 -39.14 15.65
N LYS A 86 -24.02 -39.18 15.38
CA LYS A 86 -25.01 -38.51 16.24
C LYS A 86 -24.94 -38.97 17.68
N ASP A 87 -24.78 -40.25 17.87
CA ASP A 87 -24.76 -40.91 19.18
C ASP A 87 -23.43 -41.62 19.48
N LYS A 88 -22.45 -41.51 18.61
CA LYS A 88 -21.15 -42.18 18.71
C LYS A 88 -20.00 -41.19 18.67
N CYS A 89 -18.96 -41.51 19.43
CA CYS A 89 -17.70 -40.77 19.36
C CYS A 89 -17.00 -41.05 18.03
N PRO A 90 -16.65 -40.01 17.23
CA PRO A 90 -15.95 -40.22 15.98
C PRO A 90 -14.52 -40.74 16.12
N LEU A 91 -13.94 -40.65 17.33
CA LEU A 91 -12.57 -41.11 17.62
C LEU A 91 -12.51 -42.60 17.98
N CYS A 92 -13.45 -43.09 18.79
CA CYS A 92 -13.41 -44.46 19.28
C CYS A 92 -14.66 -45.31 18.97
N GLY A 93 -15.68 -44.70 18.35
CA GLY A 93 -16.93 -45.38 17.99
C GLY A 93 -17.86 -45.72 19.17
N GLN A 94 -17.50 -45.40 20.41
CA GLN A 94 -18.32 -45.67 21.58
C GLN A 94 -19.59 -44.83 21.60
N ASN A 95 -20.66 -45.39 22.18
CA ASN A 95 -21.90 -44.66 22.41
C ASN A 95 -21.70 -43.59 23.50
N ILE A 96 -22.09 -42.33 23.21
CA ILE A 96 -21.92 -41.18 24.09
C ILE A 96 -23.22 -40.47 24.46
N LEU A 97 -24.37 -41.05 24.17
CA LEU A 97 -25.69 -40.48 24.46
C LEU A 97 -25.84 -40.09 25.94
N GLY A 98 -25.34 -40.89 26.88
CA GLY A 98 -25.49 -40.67 28.32
C GLY A 98 -24.66 -39.51 28.88
N VAL A 99 -23.65 -39.03 28.16
CA VAL A 99 -22.73 -37.99 28.68
C VAL A 99 -23.04 -36.58 28.15
N LYS A 100 -24.06 -36.43 27.30
CA LYS A 100 -24.46 -35.15 26.68
C LYS A 100 -23.30 -34.34 26.09
N LEU A 101 -22.32 -35.07 25.50
CA LEU A 101 -21.09 -34.46 25.01
C LEU A 101 -21.39 -33.41 23.93
N TRP A 102 -22.24 -33.77 22.99
CA TRP A 102 -22.56 -32.88 21.87
C TRP A 102 -23.26 -31.59 22.30
N GLU A 103 -24.18 -31.69 23.28
CA GLU A 103 -24.85 -30.51 23.84
C GLU A 103 -23.85 -29.55 24.52
N LYS A 104 -22.84 -30.13 25.22
CA LYS A 104 -21.77 -29.32 25.85
C LYS A 104 -20.85 -28.69 24.83
N LEU A 105 -20.48 -29.41 23.77
CA LEU A 105 -19.64 -28.89 22.70
C LEU A 105 -20.39 -27.82 21.87
N GLU A 106 -21.71 -28.02 21.64
CA GLU A 106 -22.53 -27.03 20.96
C GLU A 106 -22.60 -25.70 21.73
N LYS A 107 -22.74 -25.77 23.05
CA LYS A 107 -22.69 -24.57 23.89
C LYS A 107 -21.30 -23.93 23.94
N HIS A 108 -20.23 -24.72 23.85
CA HIS A 108 -18.86 -24.24 23.80
C HIS A 108 -18.53 -23.59 22.47
N PHE A 109 -18.87 -24.24 21.34
CA PHE A 109 -18.68 -23.74 19.98
C PHE A 109 -19.94 -23.03 19.46
N ASN A 110 -20.48 -22.10 20.24
CA ASN A 110 -21.70 -21.36 19.93
C ASN A 110 -21.50 -20.39 18.75
N GLU A 111 -22.56 -19.68 18.37
CA GLU A 111 -22.52 -18.74 17.27
C GLU A 111 -21.53 -17.58 17.51
N GLU A 112 -21.39 -17.11 18.74
CA GLU A 112 -20.46 -16.03 19.09
C GLU A 112 -19.00 -16.47 18.90
N TYR A 113 -18.67 -17.71 19.28
CA TYR A 113 -17.36 -18.30 19.02
C TYR A 113 -17.07 -18.35 17.51
N LYS A 114 -18.01 -18.84 16.71
CA LYS A 114 -17.87 -18.91 15.25
C LYS A 114 -17.68 -17.53 14.64
N GLN A 115 -18.49 -16.56 15.04
CA GLN A 115 -18.39 -15.18 14.56
C GLN A 115 -17.06 -14.54 14.98
N PHE A 116 -16.55 -14.85 16.16
CA PHE A 116 -15.25 -14.38 16.61
C PHE A 116 -14.11 -14.91 15.72
N ILE A 117 -14.09 -16.23 15.44
CA ILE A 117 -13.12 -16.86 14.53
C ILE A 117 -13.24 -16.29 13.11
N GLU A 118 -14.46 -16.05 12.62
CA GLU A 118 -14.68 -15.45 11.32
C GLU A 118 -14.15 -14.02 11.24
N ARG A 119 -14.37 -13.22 12.28
CA ARG A 119 -13.82 -11.84 12.36
C ARG A 119 -12.30 -11.84 12.34
N LEU A 120 -11.65 -12.75 13.06
CA LEU A 120 -10.20 -12.93 13.00
C LEU A 120 -9.73 -13.33 11.59
N GLY A 121 -10.47 -14.22 10.92
CA GLY A 121 -10.19 -14.60 9.53
C GLY A 121 -10.27 -13.41 8.57
N LYS A 122 -11.30 -12.58 8.68
CA LYS A 122 -11.45 -11.35 7.89
C LYS A 122 -10.33 -10.35 8.16
N ALA A 123 -9.92 -10.20 9.42
CA ALA A 123 -8.80 -9.35 9.80
C ALA A 123 -7.48 -9.83 9.17
N LYS A 124 -7.22 -11.13 9.18
CA LYS A 124 -6.05 -11.71 8.51
C LYS A 124 -6.02 -11.35 7.03
N ILE A 125 -7.11 -11.60 6.30
CA ILE A 125 -7.22 -11.27 4.87
C ILE A 125 -6.97 -9.78 4.62
N PHE A 126 -7.50 -8.90 5.48
CA PHE A 126 -7.25 -7.47 5.39
C PHE A 126 -5.76 -7.14 5.46
N PHE A 127 -5.01 -7.73 6.40
CA PHE A 127 -3.58 -7.50 6.54
C PHE A 127 -2.75 -8.12 5.40
N GLU A 128 -3.14 -9.29 4.87
CA GLU A 128 -2.52 -9.88 3.68
C GLU A 128 -2.69 -8.98 2.43
N ILE A 129 -3.87 -8.41 2.25
CA ILE A 129 -4.12 -7.41 1.20
C ILE A 129 -3.27 -6.17 1.44
N SER A 130 -3.13 -5.73 2.69
CA SER A 130 -2.31 -4.56 3.04
C SER A 130 -0.84 -4.74 2.66
N ILE A 131 -0.26 -5.93 2.83
CA ILE A 131 1.10 -6.26 2.36
C ILE A 131 1.19 -6.12 0.83
N THR A 132 0.19 -6.60 0.11
CA THR A 132 0.14 -6.47 -1.36
C THR A 132 0.12 -5.01 -1.80
N GLU A 133 -0.66 -4.18 -1.12
CA GLU A 133 -0.74 -2.74 -1.40
C GLU A 133 0.57 -2.01 -1.07
N LEU A 134 1.27 -2.39 0.02
CA LEU A 134 2.62 -1.88 0.31
C LEU A 134 3.62 -2.25 -0.79
N GLY A 135 3.52 -3.46 -1.36
CA GLY A 135 4.31 -3.88 -2.51
C GLY A 135 4.02 -3.04 -3.77
N ASN A 136 2.77 -2.68 -4.02
CA ASN A 136 2.38 -1.79 -5.12
C ASN A 136 2.91 -0.37 -4.88
N TYR A 137 2.85 0.10 -3.64
CA TYR A 137 3.42 1.39 -3.26
C TYR A 137 4.93 1.43 -3.46
N THR A 138 5.65 0.37 -3.10
CA THR A 138 7.10 0.23 -3.34
C THR A 138 7.45 0.39 -4.83
N LYS A 139 6.69 -0.25 -5.72
CA LYS A 139 6.88 -0.12 -7.17
C LYS A 139 6.67 1.31 -7.64
N TRP A 140 5.54 1.91 -7.26
CA TRP A 140 5.22 3.29 -7.59
C TRP A 140 6.29 4.25 -7.06
N LEU A 141 6.74 4.06 -5.81
CA LEU A 141 7.75 4.90 -5.17
C LEU A 141 9.09 4.84 -5.92
N ASN A 142 9.51 3.67 -6.35
CA ASN A 142 10.72 3.51 -7.16
C ASN A 142 10.64 4.26 -8.49
N GLU A 143 9.53 4.14 -9.20
CA GLU A 143 9.31 4.89 -10.45
C GLU A 143 9.26 6.40 -10.20
N TYR A 144 8.60 6.81 -9.13
CA TYR A 144 8.50 8.19 -8.70
C TYR A 144 9.88 8.80 -8.46
N PHE A 145 10.74 8.16 -7.65
CA PHE A 145 12.07 8.70 -7.34
C PHE A 145 12.99 8.76 -8.57
N ILE A 146 12.88 7.81 -9.50
CA ILE A 146 13.62 7.86 -10.77
C ILE A 146 13.23 9.10 -11.58
N LYS A 147 11.94 9.39 -11.69
CA LYS A 147 11.43 10.56 -12.42
C LYS A 147 11.78 11.87 -11.73
N THR A 148 11.69 11.91 -10.40
CA THR A 148 11.92 13.11 -9.59
C THR A 148 13.39 13.54 -9.57
N LYS A 149 14.32 12.60 -9.57
CA LYS A 149 15.78 12.84 -9.58
C LYS A 149 16.23 13.75 -10.71
N LEU A 150 15.49 13.79 -11.81
CA LEU A 150 15.82 14.60 -12.98
C LEU A 150 15.53 16.09 -12.78
N LEU A 151 14.65 16.47 -11.86
CA LEU A 151 14.18 17.84 -11.67
C LEU A 151 14.44 18.43 -10.29
N ILE A 152 14.70 17.60 -9.29
CA ILE A 152 14.90 18.02 -7.90
C ILE A 152 16.33 17.70 -7.50
N ASP A 153 17.02 18.73 -6.98
CA ASP A 153 18.44 18.68 -6.61
C ASP A 153 18.65 18.31 -5.14
N ASP A 154 17.67 17.66 -4.53
CA ASP A 154 17.74 17.16 -3.15
C ASP A 154 18.41 15.78 -3.12
N ASP A 155 18.81 15.33 -1.93
CA ASP A 155 19.32 13.97 -1.70
C ASP A 155 18.20 12.92 -1.83
N ILE A 156 17.71 12.81 -3.07
CA ILE A 156 16.57 11.99 -3.46
C ILE A 156 16.85 10.50 -3.20
N ASP A 157 18.09 10.05 -3.42
CA ASP A 157 18.45 8.65 -3.21
C ASP A 157 18.40 8.28 -1.72
N LYS A 158 18.81 9.19 -0.83
CA LYS A 158 18.71 9.00 0.62
C LYS A 158 17.24 8.94 1.07
N LYS A 159 16.42 9.88 0.64
CA LYS A 159 14.98 9.87 0.92
C LYS A 159 14.32 8.59 0.43
N ARG A 160 14.65 8.14 -0.78
CA ARG A 160 14.16 6.86 -1.31
C ARG A 160 14.48 5.69 -0.38
N GLN A 161 15.74 5.60 0.08
CA GLN A 161 16.14 4.52 0.98
C GLN A 161 15.39 4.58 2.31
N GLU A 162 15.20 5.75 2.90
CA GLU A 162 14.42 5.93 4.12
C GLU A 162 12.98 5.43 3.96
N TYR A 163 12.30 5.78 2.87
CA TYR A 163 10.93 5.30 2.61
C TYR A 163 10.86 3.80 2.36
N LEU A 164 11.83 3.23 1.65
CA LEU A 164 11.89 1.78 1.43
C LEU A 164 12.07 1.02 2.73
N LEU A 165 12.90 1.53 3.64
CA LEU A 165 13.07 0.96 4.99
C LEU A 165 11.76 1.01 5.78
N PHE A 166 11.03 2.14 5.77
CA PHE A 166 9.73 2.23 6.44
C PHE A 166 8.71 1.23 5.91
N ILE A 167 8.68 1.00 4.60
CA ILE A 167 7.81 -0.01 4.01
C ILE A 167 8.21 -1.42 4.44
N GLU A 168 9.51 -1.72 4.44
CA GLU A 168 10.02 -3.04 4.85
C GLU A 168 9.70 -3.33 6.33
N GLU A 169 9.91 -2.35 7.21
CA GLU A 169 9.55 -2.43 8.63
C GLU A 169 8.04 -2.60 8.80
N SER A 170 7.21 -1.85 8.05
CA SER A 170 5.75 -1.98 8.07
C SER A 170 5.28 -3.37 7.64
N VAL A 171 5.92 -3.97 6.64
CA VAL A 171 5.60 -5.35 6.20
C VAL A 171 5.96 -6.36 7.29
N LYS A 172 7.08 -6.16 8.00
CA LYS A 172 7.47 -7.02 9.14
C LYS A 172 6.43 -6.94 10.26
N GLU A 173 6.01 -5.72 10.62
CA GLU A 173 4.99 -5.52 11.65
C GLU A 173 3.64 -6.15 11.27
N ILE A 174 3.19 -5.98 10.02
CA ILE A 174 1.95 -6.62 9.55
C ILE A 174 2.05 -8.15 9.59
N ASN A 175 3.18 -8.73 9.20
CA ASN A 175 3.39 -10.18 9.31
C ASN A 175 3.35 -10.65 10.77
N ASN A 176 3.91 -9.87 11.69
CA ASN A 176 3.82 -10.16 13.13
C ASN A 176 2.35 -10.15 13.61
N ILE A 177 1.57 -9.15 13.19
CA ILE A 177 0.13 -9.10 13.48
C ILE A 177 -0.61 -10.32 12.93
N ILE A 178 -0.32 -10.74 11.70
CA ILE A 178 -0.91 -11.94 11.08
C ILE A 178 -0.61 -13.19 11.93
N ASN A 179 0.63 -13.32 12.41
CA ASN A 179 1.02 -14.42 13.28
C ASN A 179 0.22 -14.42 14.61
N HIS A 180 0.04 -13.25 15.23
CA HIS A 180 -0.77 -13.13 16.44
C HIS A 180 -2.25 -13.47 16.17
N ILE A 181 -2.80 -13.09 15.02
CA ILE A 181 -4.14 -13.50 14.61
C ILE A 181 -4.25 -15.03 14.50
N GLU A 182 -3.29 -15.68 13.88
CA GLU A 182 -3.30 -17.15 13.77
C GLU A 182 -3.16 -17.83 15.12
N LEU A 183 -2.30 -17.32 15.99
CA LEU A 183 -2.18 -17.81 17.37
C LEU A 183 -3.51 -17.64 18.13
N LYS A 184 -4.19 -16.52 17.97
CA LYS A 184 -5.50 -16.27 18.58
C LYS A 184 -6.59 -17.19 18.03
N LYS A 185 -6.57 -17.48 16.73
CA LYS A 185 -7.50 -18.46 16.11
C LYS A 185 -7.29 -19.87 16.63
N GLN A 186 -6.02 -20.24 16.89
CA GLN A 186 -5.70 -21.54 17.52
C GLN A 186 -6.10 -21.57 18.99
N ASN A 187 -6.01 -20.43 19.68
CA ASN A 187 -6.25 -20.26 21.10
C ASN A 187 -7.23 -19.12 21.41
N PRO A 188 -8.51 -19.22 21.03
CA PRO A 188 -9.45 -18.09 21.13
C PRO A 188 -9.69 -17.61 22.56
N ASN A 189 -9.53 -18.49 23.53
CA ASN A 189 -9.72 -18.18 24.95
C ASN A 189 -8.49 -17.52 25.62
N LYS A 190 -7.35 -17.47 24.93
CA LYS A 190 -6.15 -16.82 25.44
C LYS A 190 -6.25 -15.31 25.24
N ASN A 191 -6.10 -14.50 26.28
CA ASN A 191 -6.27 -13.04 26.27
C ASN A 191 -4.99 -12.25 26.61
N ASP A 192 -3.84 -12.92 26.68
CA ASP A 192 -2.53 -12.34 26.95
C ASP A 192 -1.71 -12.09 25.67
N ILE A 193 -2.38 -11.92 24.53
CA ILE A 193 -1.72 -11.62 23.26
C ILE A 193 -1.72 -10.10 23.09
N ASP A 194 -0.58 -9.49 23.37
CA ASP A 194 -0.32 -8.07 23.09
C ASP A 194 0.39 -7.92 21.75
N ILE A 195 -0.03 -6.92 20.97
CA ILE A 195 0.68 -6.49 19.78
C ILE A 195 1.59 -5.33 20.20
N ASP A 196 2.89 -5.57 20.21
CA ASP A 196 3.89 -4.51 20.29
C ASP A 196 4.15 -4.01 18.85
N CYS A 197 3.34 -3.05 18.39
CA CYS A 197 3.42 -2.50 17.05
C CYS A 197 3.62 -0.99 17.10
N ASP A 198 4.68 -0.50 16.45
CA ASP A 198 4.89 0.95 16.30
C ASP A 198 3.92 1.54 15.26
N LEU A 199 2.77 2.04 15.74
CA LEU A 199 1.77 2.71 14.90
C LEU A 199 2.33 3.94 14.17
N ASN A 200 3.37 4.59 14.72
CA ASN A 200 4.00 5.75 14.08
C ASN A 200 4.68 5.36 12.75
N LEU A 201 5.03 4.10 12.59
CA LEU A 201 5.62 3.58 11.36
C LEU A 201 4.69 3.81 10.16
N PHE A 202 3.40 3.49 10.32
CA PHE A 202 2.41 3.69 9.26
C PHE A 202 2.13 5.19 8.99
N GLN A 203 2.23 6.03 10.02
CA GLN A 203 2.09 7.49 9.86
C GLN A 203 3.26 8.10 9.06
N ARG A 204 4.47 7.55 9.18
CA ARG A 204 5.64 8.00 8.40
C ARG A 204 5.45 7.78 6.90
N ILE A 205 4.77 6.70 6.50
CA ILE A 205 4.44 6.44 5.08
C ILE A 205 3.44 7.48 4.56
N LEU A 206 2.58 8.00 5.43
CA LEU A 206 1.54 8.99 5.11
C LEU A 206 2.06 10.43 5.12
N ASN A 207 3.35 10.65 5.37
CA ASN A 207 3.92 11.96 5.56
C ASN A 207 3.73 12.85 4.32
N ASP A 208 3.40 14.12 4.56
CA ASP A 208 3.19 15.13 3.51
C ASP A 208 4.42 15.41 2.64
N ASP A 209 5.61 14.97 3.07
CA ASP A 209 6.86 15.20 2.34
C ASP A 209 6.84 14.65 0.92
N ILE A 210 6.33 13.43 0.69
CA ILE A 210 6.20 12.87 -0.66
C ILE A 210 5.21 13.68 -1.50
N GLN A 211 4.07 14.07 -0.93
CA GLN A 211 3.10 14.90 -1.65
C GLN A 211 3.68 16.27 -1.99
N ASN A 212 4.46 16.85 -1.10
CA ASN A 212 5.14 18.11 -1.35
C ASN A 212 6.20 17.98 -2.45
N LEU A 213 6.98 16.90 -2.46
CA LEU A 213 7.94 16.60 -3.53
C LEU A 213 7.25 16.40 -4.87
N ILE A 214 6.10 15.70 -4.93
CA ILE A 214 5.28 15.55 -6.15
C ILE A 214 4.84 16.92 -6.66
N LYS A 215 4.30 17.76 -5.78
CA LYS A 215 3.86 19.12 -6.15
C LYS A 215 5.02 19.95 -6.68
N GLN A 216 6.20 19.87 -6.04
CA GLN A 216 7.40 20.57 -6.51
C GLN A 216 7.86 20.06 -7.88
N HIS A 217 7.92 18.73 -8.07
CA HIS A 217 8.26 18.13 -9.36
C HIS A 217 7.29 18.59 -10.46
N ASN A 218 6.00 18.47 -10.24
CA ASN A 218 4.99 18.81 -11.22
C ASN A 218 5.01 20.32 -11.56
N ARG A 219 5.28 21.19 -10.58
CA ARG A 219 5.47 22.62 -10.81
C ARG A 219 6.71 22.90 -11.67
N LYS A 220 7.86 22.31 -11.31
CA LYS A 220 9.10 22.47 -12.10
C LYS A 220 8.91 21.97 -13.53
N GLN A 221 8.19 20.87 -13.70
CA GLN A 221 7.84 20.34 -15.01
C GLN A 221 6.97 21.31 -15.83
N GLN A 222 5.92 21.86 -15.22
CA GLN A 222 5.06 22.84 -15.90
C GLN A 222 5.85 24.07 -16.34
N THR A 223 6.74 24.58 -15.46
CA THR A 223 7.64 25.69 -15.80
C THR A 223 8.55 25.31 -16.97
N TYR A 224 9.16 24.13 -16.91
CA TYR A 224 10.04 23.62 -17.97
C TYR A 224 9.31 23.49 -19.32
N LEU A 225 8.09 22.95 -19.34
CA LEU A 225 7.28 22.85 -20.56
C LEU A 225 6.95 24.23 -21.13
N LYS A 226 6.61 25.19 -20.26
CA LYS A 226 6.38 26.57 -20.67
C LYS A 226 7.64 27.21 -21.28
N ASP A 227 8.79 27.00 -20.64
CA ASP A 227 10.08 27.48 -21.15
C ASP A 227 10.43 26.86 -22.51
N ILE A 228 10.12 25.57 -22.71
CA ILE A 228 10.28 24.92 -24.03
C ILE A 228 9.39 25.58 -25.09
N ASP A 229 8.11 25.79 -24.79
CA ASP A 229 7.19 26.41 -25.73
C ASP A 229 7.62 27.84 -26.10
N GLU A 230 8.03 28.62 -25.10
CA GLU A 230 8.59 29.95 -25.31
C GLU A 230 9.88 29.92 -26.15
N ASN A 231 10.74 28.95 -25.91
CA ASN A 231 11.99 28.75 -26.64
C ASN A 231 11.75 28.28 -28.07
N ILE A 232 10.75 27.43 -28.32
CA ILE A 232 10.31 27.04 -29.66
C ILE A 232 9.84 28.28 -30.44
N GLU A 233 9.06 29.16 -29.81
CA GLU A 233 8.61 30.41 -30.43
C GLU A 233 9.78 31.36 -30.71
N LYS A 234 10.78 31.46 -29.83
CA LYS A 234 12.02 32.21 -30.11
C LYS A 234 12.79 31.65 -31.30
N ILE A 235 12.93 30.34 -31.41
CA ILE A 235 13.58 29.68 -32.56
C ILE A 235 12.81 29.97 -33.86
N LYS A 236 11.47 29.88 -33.86
CA LYS A 236 10.65 30.21 -35.04
C LYS A 236 10.88 31.65 -35.45
N LYS A 237 10.85 32.59 -34.49
CA LYS A 237 11.08 34.03 -34.76
C LYS A 237 12.50 34.30 -35.30
N HIS A 238 13.50 33.59 -34.75
CA HIS A 238 14.89 33.66 -35.25
C HIS A 238 15.01 33.25 -36.74
N PHE A 239 14.39 32.12 -37.11
CA PHE A 239 14.41 31.70 -38.52
C PHE A 239 13.64 32.66 -39.42
N ILE A 240 12.47 33.15 -38.98
CA ILE A 240 11.72 34.18 -39.74
C ILE A 240 12.55 35.44 -39.92
N ALA A 241 13.30 35.88 -38.91
CA ALA A 241 14.18 37.05 -39.00
C ALA A 241 15.33 36.85 -40.00
N LYS A 242 15.96 35.66 -40.00
CA LYS A 242 17.00 35.30 -40.96
C LYS A 242 16.50 35.26 -42.41
N GLU A 243 15.34 34.64 -42.63
CA GLU A 243 14.76 34.55 -43.98
C GLU A 243 14.30 35.90 -44.53
N LYS A 244 13.96 36.87 -43.67
CA LYS A 244 13.61 38.23 -44.09
C LYS A 244 14.74 38.91 -44.85
N ASP A 245 15.97 38.74 -44.42
CA ASP A 245 17.13 39.31 -45.12
C ASP A 245 17.33 38.67 -46.48
N ASN A 246 17.11 37.35 -46.59
CA ASN A 246 17.12 36.63 -47.84
C ASN A 246 16.00 37.07 -48.79
N VAL A 247 14.77 37.23 -48.28
CA VAL A 247 13.62 37.73 -49.08
C VAL A 247 13.88 39.17 -49.58
N ALA A 248 14.47 40.04 -48.74
CA ALA A 248 14.85 41.36 -49.14
C ALA A 248 15.90 41.38 -50.27
N LEU A 249 16.87 40.44 -50.19
CA LEU A 249 17.90 40.22 -51.20
C LEU A 249 17.28 39.74 -52.54
N TYR A 250 16.38 38.77 -52.48
CA TYR A 250 15.67 38.24 -53.66
C TYR A 250 14.78 39.31 -54.31
N ASN A 251 14.08 40.10 -53.52
CA ASN A 251 13.25 41.19 -54.05
C ASN A 251 14.11 42.30 -54.70
N GLY A 252 15.34 42.50 -54.21
CA GLY A 252 16.29 43.43 -54.81
C GLY A 252 16.94 42.92 -56.10
N LEU A 253 16.89 41.58 -56.35
CA LEU A 253 17.40 40.97 -57.59
C LEU A 253 16.33 40.88 -58.71
N ILE A 254 15.06 41.06 -58.37
CA ILE A 254 13.92 40.97 -59.30
C ILE A 254 13.53 42.38 -59.82
N ASN A 255 13.96 43.47 -59.19
CA ASN A 255 13.80 44.85 -59.63
C ASN A 255 15.07 45.37 -60.25
#